data_b2a95aaea6100be8077996309631500e
#
_entry.id   b2a95aaea6100be8077996309631500e
#
_cell.length_a   1.000
_cell.length_b   1.000
_cell.length_c   1.000
_cell.angle_alpha   90.00
_cell.angle_beta   90.00
_cell.angle_gamma   90.00
#
_symmetry.space_group_name_H-M   'P 1'
#
loop_
_entity.id
_entity.type
_entity.pdbx_description
1 polymer ?
#
loop_
_entity_poly.entity_id
_entity_poly.type
_entity_poly.pdbx_seq_one_letter_code
_entity_poly.pdbx_strand_id
1 'polypeptide(L)'
;MREKRLLWVFILFGFSAFSQIKGIVVDENDMPIPYVNIWVENENIGTTSEEDGSFNIDTNDKNKNLFFSIIGFEKKTVKASQASKVVLQSITNELDEVVIFNKKESKEIQIGIVENTIFQAFDNGPKNDIKFFPYNPKYNKTKYIKQVKIATDSKIEAATLKLHFFAVDENGFPGSELLKKDLIVTIKNGGKSTKIDVSDFNLIMPKKGIFVGFEKLMIENNKLERTSIDRNTNLTVTQKLYYPFVLYNYVQNHVGFTFLSGKWIRNDDNKAGRYEPVISLILTN
;
A
#
# COMPACT_ATOMS: atom_id res chain seq x y z
N MET A 1 -39.51 -45.74 -41.66
CA MET A 1 -38.80 -44.44 -41.64
C MET A 1 -38.78 -43.91 -40.25
N ARG A 2 -37.64 -43.96 -39.60
CA ARG A 2 -37.45 -43.50 -38.19
C ARG A 2 -36.80 -42.13 -38.28
N GLU A 3 -37.56 -41.11 -37.97
CA GLU A 3 -37.01 -39.75 -37.84
C GLU A 3 -36.11 -39.67 -36.61
N LYS A 4 -34.82 -39.42 -36.84
CA LYS A 4 -33.86 -39.10 -35.79
C LYS A 4 -34.07 -37.64 -35.42
N ARG A 5 -34.82 -37.39 -34.32
CA ARG A 5 -34.85 -36.09 -33.69
C ARG A 5 -33.47 -35.84 -33.08
N LEU A 6 -32.70 -34.99 -33.73
CA LEU A 6 -31.43 -34.48 -33.25
C LEU A 6 -31.71 -33.49 -32.13
N LEU A 7 -31.60 -33.93 -30.90
CA LEU A 7 -31.73 -33.10 -29.72
C LEU A 7 -30.44 -32.29 -29.61
N TRP A 8 -30.48 -31.04 -30.07
CA TRP A 8 -29.42 -30.07 -29.79
C TRP A 8 -29.53 -29.70 -28.30
N VAL A 9 -28.78 -30.41 -27.46
CA VAL A 9 -28.50 -29.95 -26.10
C VAL A 9 -27.52 -28.78 -26.20
N PHE A 10 -28.02 -27.57 -26.19
CA PHE A 10 -27.24 -26.38 -25.90
C PHE A 10 -26.77 -26.51 -24.46
N ILE A 11 -25.56 -27.05 -24.29
CA ILE A 11 -24.82 -26.91 -23.04
C ILE A 11 -24.45 -25.42 -22.97
N LEU A 12 -25.31 -24.67 -22.32
CA LEU A 12 -24.96 -23.34 -21.80
C LEU A 12 -23.85 -23.57 -20.75
N PHE A 13 -22.61 -23.64 -21.24
CA PHE A 13 -21.45 -23.39 -20.40
C PHE A 13 -21.60 -21.97 -19.89
N GLY A 14 -22.16 -21.84 -18.70
CA GLY A 14 -22.13 -20.61 -17.94
C GLY A 14 -20.67 -20.30 -17.66
N PHE A 15 -20.01 -19.61 -18.57
CA PHE A 15 -18.81 -18.87 -18.24
C PHE A 15 -19.23 -17.94 -17.13
N SER A 16 -18.82 -18.24 -15.91
CA SER A 16 -18.77 -17.25 -14.83
C SER A 16 -17.80 -16.19 -15.33
N ALA A 17 -18.31 -15.24 -16.10
CA ALA A 17 -17.58 -14.06 -16.49
C ALA A 17 -17.30 -13.33 -15.17
N PHE A 18 -16.10 -13.52 -14.61
CA PHE A 18 -15.61 -12.63 -13.56
C PHE A 18 -15.67 -11.23 -14.16
N SER A 19 -16.66 -10.47 -13.74
CA SER A 19 -16.86 -9.12 -14.23
C SER A 19 -15.80 -8.24 -13.59
N GLN A 20 -14.67 -8.07 -14.28
CA GLN A 20 -13.67 -7.09 -13.90
C GLN A 20 -14.21 -5.70 -14.23
N ILE A 21 -14.12 -4.79 -13.29
CA ILE A 21 -14.39 -3.38 -13.52
C ILE A 21 -13.09 -2.74 -14.00
N LYS A 22 -13.13 -2.16 -15.19
CA LYS A 22 -12.01 -1.41 -15.78
C LYS A 22 -12.38 0.06 -15.88
N GLY A 23 -11.43 0.92 -15.60
CA GLY A 23 -11.60 2.36 -15.70
C GLY A 23 -10.28 3.11 -15.78
N ILE A 24 -10.38 4.41 -15.77
CA ILE A 24 -9.26 5.34 -15.70
C ILE A 24 -9.50 6.39 -14.63
N VAL A 25 -8.46 6.73 -13.87
CA VAL A 25 -8.49 7.84 -12.92
C VAL A 25 -7.74 9.03 -13.54
N VAL A 26 -8.38 10.19 -13.52
CA VAL A 26 -7.82 11.42 -14.08
C VAL A 26 -8.05 12.58 -13.10
N ASP A 27 -7.30 13.67 -13.29
CA ASP A 27 -7.55 14.95 -12.60
C ASP A 27 -8.63 15.77 -13.31
N GLU A 28 -8.88 16.97 -12.83
CA GLU A 28 -9.82 17.94 -13.41
C GLU A 28 -9.44 18.45 -14.80
N ASN A 29 -8.19 18.23 -15.22
CA ASN A 29 -7.67 18.60 -16.55
C ASN A 29 -7.58 17.37 -17.49
N ASP A 30 -8.22 16.25 -17.12
CA ASP A 30 -8.17 14.98 -17.85
C ASP A 30 -6.77 14.34 -17.90
N MET A 31 -5.84 14.75 -17.03
CA MET A 31 -4.51 14.14 -16.93
C MET A 31 -4.60 12.85 -16.10
N PRO A 32 -4.03 11.72 -16.58
CA PRO A 32 -4.01 10.48 -15.83
C PRO A 32 -3.33 10.63 -14.46
N ILE A 33 -3.94 10.02 -13.43
CA ILE A 33 -3.36 9.98 -12.08
C ILE A 33 -2.84 8.56 -11.81
N PRO A 34 -1.51 8.37 -11.76
CA PRO A 34 -0.91 7.08 -11.44
C PRO A 34 -1.03 6.76 -9.95
N TYR A 35 -0.97 5.48 -9.62
CA TYR A 35 -0.83 4.94 -8.26
C TYR A 35 -1.94 5.35 -7.28
N VAL A 36 -3.15 5.61 -7.78
CA VAL A 36 -4.34 5.81 -6.96
C VAL A 36 -4.71 4.51 -6.26
N ASN A 37 -4.90 4.55 -4.96
CA ASN A 37 -5.36 3.43 -4.17
C ASN A 37 -6.88 3.26 -4.34
N ILE A 38 -7.33 2.09 -4.77
CA ILE A 38 -8.72 1.80 -5.14
C ILE A 38 -9.19 0.57 -4.37
N TRP A 39 -10.24 0.72 -3.54
CA TRP A 39 -10.79 -0.34 -2.71
C TRP A 39 -12.27 -0.54 -2.93
N VAL A 40 -12.73 -1.79 -2.89
CA VAL A 40 -14.15 -2.09 -2.73
C VAL A 40 -14.55 -1.83 -1.28
N GLU A 41 -15.56 -1.00 -1.08
CA GLU A 41 -16.02 -0.62 0.25
C GLU A 41 -16.46 -1.86 1.06
N ASN A 42 -15.95 -1.97 2.29
CA ASN A 42 -16.19 -3.07 3.22
C ASN A 42 -15.73 -4.46 2.74
N GLU A 43 -14.84 -4.53 1.75
CA GLU A 43 -14.25 -5.77 1.27
C GLU A 43 -12.71 -5.68 1.25
N ASN A 44 -12.05 -6.83 1.37
CA ASN A 44 -10.59 -6.90 1.22
C ASN A 44 -10.19 -7.11 -0.25
N ILE A 45 -10.80 -6.29 -1.13
CA ILE A 45 -10.55 -6.27 -2.57
C ILE A 45 -10.08 -4.87 -2.92
N GLY A 46 -8.93 -4.76 -3.54
CA GLY A 46 -8.36 -3.49 -3.95
C GLY A 46 -7.40 -3.65 -5.10
N THR A 47 -7.07 -2.53 -5.71
CA THR A 47 -6.09 -2.41 -6.79
C THR A 47 -5.44 -1.02 -6.73
N THR A 48 -4.48 -0.80 -7.60
CA THR A 48 -3.81 0.49 -7.77
C THR A 48 -3.91 0.89 -9.23
N SER A 49 -4.11 2.18 -9.54
CA SER A 49 -4.05 2.63 -10.93
C SER A 49 -2.62 2.53 -11.46
N GLU A 50 -2.50 2.17 -12.74
CA GLU A 50 -1.24 2.10 -13.48
C GLU A 50 -0.66 3.49 -13.73
N GLU A 51 0.52 3.57 -14.34
CA GLU A 51 1.16 4.85 -14.69
C GLU A 51 0.33 5.72 -15.63
N ASP A 52 -0.50 5.10 -16.48
CA ASP A 52 -1.43 5.78 -17.38
C ASP A 52 -2.79 6.08 -16.74
N GLY A 53 -2.93 5.90 -15.42
CA GLY A 53 -4.16 6.08 -14.67
C GLY A 53 -5.18 4.96 -14.82
N SER A 54 -4.97 4.00 -15.71
CA SER A 54 -5.89 2.87 -15.90
C SER A 54 -5.90 1.96 -14.67
N PHE A 55 -7.03 1.30 -14.42
CA PHE A 55 -7.13 0.30 -13.37
C PHE A 55 -8.06 -0.84 -13.74
N ASN A 56 -7.84 -1.96 -13.07
CA ASN A 56 -8.68 -3.14 -13.16
C ASN A 56 -8.90 -3.71 -11.76
N ILE A 57 -10.15 -3.87 -11.34
CA ILE A 57 -10.52 -4.39 -10.03
C ILE A 57 -11.45 -5.59 -10.16
N ASP A 58 -11.11 -6.68 -9.46
CA ASP A 58 -11.86 -7.93 -9.48
C ASP A 58 -13.07 -7.84 -8.53
N THR A 59 -14.19 -7.29 -9.01
CA THR A 59 -15.48 -7.34 -8.29
C THR A 59 -16.61 -7.68 -9.25
N ASN A 60 -17.51 -8.54 -8.80
CA ASN A 60 -18.66 -8.97 -9.60
C ASN A 60 -19.90 -8.10 -9.36
N ASP A 61 -19.90 -7.30 -8.32
CA ASP A 61 -21.05 -6.49 -7.95
C ASP A 61 -20.89 -5.04 -8.39
N LYS A 62 -21.57 -4.69 -9.49
CA LYS A 62 -21.59 -3.33 -10.04
C LYS A 62 -22.24 -2.29 -9.13
N ASN A 63 -22.98 -2.70 -8.11
CA ASN A 63 -23.61 -1.81 -7.13
C ASN A 63 -22.71 -1.44 -5.96
N LYS A 64 -21.57 -2.14 -5.80
CA LYS A 64 -20.58 -1.81 -4.77
C LYS A 64 -20.01 -0.43 -4.99
N ASN A 65 -19.63 0.21 -3.90
CA ASN A 65 -18.87 1.45 -3.94
C ASN A 65 -17.37 1.14 -4.04
N LEU A 66 -16.70 1.90 -4.89
CA LEU A 66 -15.24 1.93 -4.98
C LEU A 66 -14.75 3.23 -4.32
N PHE A 67 -13.80 3.09 -3.43
CA PHE A 67 -13.16 4.18 -2.73
C PHE A 67 -11.80 4.48 -3.37
N PHE A 68 -11.59 5.74 -3.76
CA PHE A 68 -10.37 6.22 -4.41
C PHE A 68 -9.62 7.18 -3.49
N SER A 69 -8.32 6.97 -3.33
CA SER A 69 -7.48 7.86 -2.52
C SER A 69 -6.05 7.94 -3.03
N ILE A 70 -5.49 9.15 -3.00
CA ILE A 70 -4.09 9.44 -3.31
C ILE A 70 -3.72 10.76 -2.63
N ILE A 71 -2.45 10.98 -2.33
CA ILE A 71 -1.95 12.22 -1.73
C ILE A 71 -2.15 13.39 -2.71
N GLY A 72 -2.61 14.53 -2.21
CA GLY A 72 -2.83 15.73 -3.02
C GLY A 72 -4.21 15.83 -3.68
N PHE A 73 -5.06 14.82 -3.52
CA PHE A 73 -6.43 14.80 -4.07
C PHE A 73 -7.49 14.50 -3.01
N GLU A 74 -8.69 15.00 -3.24
CA GLU A 74 -9.84 14.66 -2.42
C GLU A 74 -10.21 13.18 -2.60
N LYS A 75 -10.50 12.53 -1.47
CA LYS A 75 -10.98 11.14 -1.48
C LYS A 75 -12.36 11.07 -2.15
N LYS A 76 -12.56 10.07 -3.01
CA LYS A 76 -13.81 9.93 -3.76
C LYS A 76 -14.37 8.53 -3.67
N THR A 77 -15.70 8.46 -3.53
CA THR A 77 -16.43 7.18 -3.59
C THR A 77 -17.35 7.20 -4.81
N VAL A 78 -17.28 6.14 -5.63
CA VAL A 78 -18.04 6.01 -6.88
C VAL A 78 -18.62 4.60 -6.96
N LYS A 79 -19.84 4.44 -7.47
CA LYS A 79 -20.36 3.10 -7.76
C LYS A 79 -19.51 2.40 -8.82
N ALA A 80 -19.27 1.12 -8.65
CA ALA A 80 -18.49 0.31 -9.58
C ALA A 80 -19.03 0.36 -11.02
N SER A 81 -20.37 0.46 -11.18
CA SER A 81 -21.04 0.65 -12.48
C SER A 81 -20.73 1.98 -13.16
N GLN A 82 -20.23 2.96 -12.44
CA GLN A 82 -19.94 4.33 -12.91
C GLN A 82 -18.43 4.63 -12.95
N ALA A 83 -17.58 3.64 -12.66
CA ALA A 83 -16.15 3.83 -12.46
C ALA A 83 -15.32 3.73 -13.77
N SER A 84 -15.94 3.80 -14.95
CA SER A 84 -15.21 3.78 -16.23
C SER A 84 -14.27 4.97 -16.42
N LYS A 85 -14.64 6.13 -15.88
CA LYS A 85 -13.77 7.33 -15.76
C LYS A 85 -14.05 8.01 -14.44
N VAL A 86 -13.04 8.13 -13.61
CA VAL A 86 -13.12 8.75 -12.29
C VAL A 86 -12.26 10.01 -12.28
N VAL A 87 -12.88 11.16 -12.09
CA VAL A 87 -12.18 12.45 -11.97
C VAL A 87 -11.97 12.72 -10.48
N LEU A 88 -10.72 12.88 -10.03
CA LEU A 88 -10.39 13.34 -8.69
C LEU A 88 -10.11 14.85 -8.73
N GLN A 89 -10.49 15.54 -7.65
CA GLN A 89 -10.24 16.96 -7.47
C GLN A 89 -8.94 17.14 -6.69
N SER A 90 -8.05 17.98 -7.21
CA SER A 90 -6.82 18.32 -6.48
C SER A 90 -7.14 19.14 -5.23
N ILE A 91 -6.46 18.82 -4.13
CA ILE A 91 -6.50 19.64 -2.93
C ILE A 91 -5.55 20.83 -3.17
N THR A 92 -6.12 22.04 -3.30
CA THR A 92 -5.33 23.26 -3.33
C THR A 92 -4.69 23.47 -1.96
N ASN A 93 -3.48 22.96 -1.79
CA ASN A 93 -2.68 23.35 -0.63
C ASN A 93 -2.19 24.79 -0.88
N GLU A 94 -2.55 25.72 0.00
CA GLU A 94 -1.85 27.01 0.04
C GLU A 94 -0.35 26.74 0.10
N LEU A 95 0.43 27.50 -0.67
CA LEU A 95 1.89 27.39 -0.69
C LEU A 95 2.39 27.66 0.74
N ASP A 96 2.73 26.61 1.47
CA ASP A 96 3.40 26.77 2.74
C ASP A 96 4.72 27.51 2.52
N GLU A 97 5.00 28.44 3.41
CA GLU A 97 6.27 29.16 3.49
C GLU A 97 7.44 28.16 3.39
N VAL A 98 8.38 28.44 2.51
CA VAL A 98 9.61 27.62 2.36
C VAL A 98 10.44 27.80 3.62
N VAL A 99 10.23 26.96 4.61
CA VAL A 99 11.05 26.93 5.82
C VAL A 99 12.40 26.30 5.47
N ILE A 100 13.44 27.11 5.41
CA ILE A 100 14.81 26.62 5.24
C ILE A 100 15.26 25.99 6.56
N PHE A 101 15.35 24.67 6.58
CA PHE A 101 15.86 23.92 7.73
C PHE A 101 17.39 23.92 7.68
N ASN A 102 18.04 24.49 8.71
CA ASN A 102 19.49 24.44 8.86
C ASN A 102 19.88 23.06 9.46
N LYS A 103 19.90 22.02 8.62
CA LYS A 103 20.32 20.67 8.98
C LYS A 103 21.85 20.60 8.97
N LYS A 104 22.44 20.14 10.06
CA LYS A 104 23.91 19.97 10.17
C LYS A 104 24.36 18.58 9.77
N GLU A 105 23.48 17.59 9.86
CA GLU A 105 23.70 16.16 9.55
C GLU A 105 24.98 15.54 10.16
N SER A 106 25.43 16.13 11.27
CA SER A 106 26.66 15.71 11.96
C SER A 106 26.42 14.61 13.00
N LYS A 107 25.16 14.38 13.38
CA LYS A 107 24.78 13.34 14.35
C LYS A 107 23.62 12.55 13.82
N GLU A 108 23.67 11.24 13.95
CA GLU A 108 22.60 10.34 13.54
C GLU A 108 22.22 9.40 14.68
N ILE A 109 20.93 9.10 14.78
CA ILE A 109 20.37 8.10 15.67
C ILE A 109 19.47 7.19 14.84
N GLN A 110 19.69 5.88 14.91
CA GLN A 110 18.78 4.90 14.32
C GLN A 110 17.76 4.46 15.37
N ILE A 111 16.48 4.47 15.01
CA ILE A 111 15.34 4.04 15.84
C ILE A 111 14.52 2.98 15.15
N GLY A 112 13.75 2.18 15.89
CA GLY A 112 12.97 1.09 15.35
C GLY A 112 13.81 -0.07 14.86
N ILE A 113 15.01 -0.27 15.44
CA ILE A 113 15.90 -1.38 15.10
C ILE A 113 15.20 -2.69 15.47
N VAL A 114 15.32 -3.66 14.57
CA VAL A 114 14.83 -5.01 14.78
C VAL A 114 15.95 -5.85 15.37
N GLU A 115 15.72 -6.41 16.55
CA GLU A 115 16.72 -7.25 17.26
C GLU A 115 16.76 -8.68 16.72
N ASN A 116 15.65 -9.16 16.14
CA ASN A 116 15.54 -10.49 15.60
C ASN A 116 15.88 -10.52 14.11
N THR A 117 16.54 -11.56 13.64
CA THR A 117 16.95 -11.74 12.23
C THR A 117 16.07 -12.71 11.46
N ILE A 118 15.04 -13.27 12.08
CA ILE A 118 14.08 -14.16 11.41
C ILE A 118 12.94 -13.31 10.84
N PHE A 119 12.99 -13.11 9.54
CA PHE A 119 11.99 -12.32 8.82
C PHE A 119 11.01 -13.20 8.07
N GLN A 120 9.75 -12.77 8.03
CA GLN A 120 8.70 -13.48 7.31
C GLN A 120 8.05 -12.55 6.29
N ALA A 121 7.81 -13.06 5.09
CA ALA A 121 7.06 -12.37 4.06
C ALA A 121 5.60 -12.84 4.08
N PHE A 122 4.68 -11.92 3.88
CA PHE A 122 3.25 -12.20 3.72
C PHE A 122 2.75 -11.62 2.41
N ASP A 123 2.00 -12.43 1.66
CA ASP A 123 1.28 -11.99 0.47
C ASP A 123 -0.23 -12.10 0.73
N ASN A 124 -0.79 -11.07 1.34
CA ASN A 124 -2.18 -11.02 1.76
C ASN A 124 -3.03 -10.08 0.89
N GLY A 125 -2.64 -9.86 -0.37
CA GLY A 125 -3.32 -8.94 -1.29
C GLY A 125 -2.98 -7.46 -1.06
N PRO A 126 -3.87 -6.55 -1.47
CA PRO A 126 -3.66 -5.13 -1.29
C PRO A 126 -3.61 -4.80 0.20
N LYS A 127 -2.65 -3.98 0.62
CA LYS A 127 -2.55 -3.58 2.02
C LYS A 127 -1.60 -2.39 2.23
N ASN A 128 -1.93 -1.58 3.24
CA ASN A 128 -1.04 -0.59 3.81
C ASN A 128 -0.79 -0.96 5.26
N ASP A 129 0.44 -1.28 5.60
CA ASP A 129 0.83 -1.56 6.98
C ASP A 129 1.76 -0.48 7.49
N ILE A 130 1.47 0.01 8.68
CA ILE A 130 2.25 1.05 9.33
C ILE A 130 2.68 0.65 10.73
N LYS A 131 3.87 1.11 11.10
CA LYS A 131 4.50 0.92 12.40
C LYS A 131 4.59 2.25 13.15
N PHE A 132 4.32 2.22 14.43
CA PHE A 132 4.46 3.38 15.30
C PHE A 132 5.89 3.58 15.77
N PHE A 133 6.38 4.81 15.69
CA PHE A 133 7.65 5.25 16.25
C PHE A 133 7.37 6.27 17.35
N PRO A 134 7.49 5.89 18.64
CA PRO A 134 7.23 6.80 19.73
C PRO A 134 8.29 7.90 19.80
N TYR A 135 7.88 9.09 20.19
CA TYR A 135 8.80 10.17 20.48
C TYR A 135 9.61 9.88 21.74
N ASN A 136 10.88 10.27 21.73
CA ASN A 136 11.74 10.26 22.92
C ASN A 136 12.43 11.62 23.05
N PRO A 137 12.49 12.26 24.25
CA PRO A 137 13.18 13.52 24.46
C PRO A 137 14.65 13.55 24.03
N LYS A 138 15.31 12.37 23.97
CA LYS A 138 16.67 12.24 23.43
C LYS A 138 16.80 12.69 21.98
N TYR A 139 15.68 12.69 21.21
CA TYR A 139 15.66 13.11 19.81
C TYR A 139 15.63 14.62 19.60
N ASN A 140 15.52 15.43 20.66
CA ASN A 140 15.48 16.91 20.53
C ASN A 140 16.63 17.49 19.72
N LYS A 141 17.81 16.88 19.78
CA LYS A 141 19.01 17.32 19.03
C LYS A 141 19.17 16.63 17.70
N THR A 142 18.36 15.63 17.37
CA THR A 142 18.37 14.84 16.15
C THR A 142 16.94 14.61 15.72
N LYS A 143 16.22 15.68 15.45
CA LYS A 143 14.77 15.65 15.25
C LYS A 143 14.34 15.43 13.80
N TYR A 144 15.24 15.58 12.84
CA TYR A 144 14.91 15.45 11.42
C TYR A 144 14.98 13.98 10.99
N ILE A 145 13.98 13.52 10.25
CA ILE A 145 13.98 12.18 9.68
C ILE A 145 14.77 12.25 8.36
N LYS A 146 15.93 11.61 8.34
CA LYS A 146 16.84 11.61 7.19
C LYS A 146 16.59 10.43 6.26
N GLN A 147 16.46 9.23 6.82
CA GLN A 147 16.32 8.03 6.02
C GLN A 147 15.31 7.06 6.63
N VAL A 148 14.64 6.32 5.76
CA VAL A 148 13.91 5.10 6.09
C VAL A 148 14.73 3.90 5.64
N LYS A 149 14.83 2.88 6.48
CA LYS A 149 15.33 1.56 6.09
C LYS A 149 14.16 0.59 6.13
N ILE A 150 13.92 -0.12 5.05
CA ILE A 150 12.87 -1.13 4.94
C ILE A 150 13.46 -2.44 4.42
N ALA A 151 13.11 -3.54 5.07
CA ALA A 151 13.53 -4.86 4.61
C ALA A 151 12.50 -5.44 3.64
N THR A 152 12.97 -5.87 2.48
CA THR A 152 12.12 -6.36 1.40
C THR A 152 12.71 -7.61 0.75
N ASP A 153 11.85 -8.40 0.10
CA ASP A 153 12.22 -9.46 -0.82
C ASP A 153 11.44 -9.26 -2.13
N SER A 154 12.16 -9.26 -3.25
CA SER A 154 11.55 -9.12 -4.57
C SER A 154 12.14 -10.14 -5.54
N LYS A 155 11.27 -10.74 -6.36
CA LYS A 155 11.68 -11.55 -7.52
C LYS A 155 11.60 -10.78 -8.83
N ILE A 156 11.14 -9.54 -8.76
CA ILE A 156 11.04 -8.62 -9.89
C ILE A 156 12.09 -7.55 -9.72
N GLU A 157 12.86 -7.26 -10.77
CA GLU A 157 13.74 -6.11 -10.80
C GLU A 157 12.91 -4.83 -10.92
N ALA A 158 13.31 -3.80 -10.16
CA ALA A 158 12.62 -2.50 -10.13
C ALA A 158 11.14 -2.54 -9.72
N ALA A 159 10.71 -3.53 -8.92
CA ALA A 159 9.40 -3.51 -8.30
C ALA A 159 9.27 -2.28 -7.38
N THR A 160 8.07 -1.72 -7.27
CA THR A 160 7.84 -0.47 -6.55
C THR A 160 6.85 -0.64 -5.39
N LEU A 161 7.05 0.17 -4.35
CA LEU A 161 6.08 0.36 -3.26
C LEU A 161 5.96 1.86 -2.95
N LYS A 162 4.90 2.23 -2.24
CA LYS A 162 4.72 3.59 -1.74
C LYS A 162 5.02 3.63 -0.24
N LEU A 163 5.74 4.66 0.22
CA LEU A 163 5.96 4.94 1.63
C LEU A 163 5.01 6.02 2.12
N HIS A 164 4.59 5.87 3.38
CA HIS A 164 3.67 6.77 4.07
C HIS A 164 4.20 7.21 5.42
N PHE A 165 3.86 8.44 5.81
CA PHE A 165 4.19 9.04 7.10
C PHE A 165 2.97 9.74 7.66
N PHE A 166 2.35 9.17 8.68
CA PHE A 166 1.13 9.74 9.27
C PHE A 166 1.41 10.36 10.62
N ALA A 167 0.81 11.52 10.87
CA ALA A 167 0.71 12.07 12.22
C ALA A 167 -0.15 11.16 13.10
N VAL A 168 0.02 11.29 14.41
CA VAL A 168 -0.85 10.63 15.40
C VAL A 168 -2.02 11.55 15.69
N ASP A 169 -3.24 11.07 15.52
CA ASP A 169 -4.46 11.82 15.85
C ASP A 169 -4.70 11.91 17.37
N GLU A 170 -5.84 12.46 17.79
CA GLU A 170 -6.19 12.62 19.20
C GLU A 170 -6.50 11.28 19.90
N ASN A 171 -6.89 10.27 19.15
CA ASN A 171 -7.24 8.94 19.63
C ASN A 171 -6.09 7.94 19.57
N GLY A 172 -4.91 8.37 19.10
CA GLY A 172 -3.75 7.50 18.91
C GLY A 172 -3.80 6.69 17.61
N PHE A 173 -4.65 7.07 16.65
CA PHE A 173 -4.77 6.46 15.34
C PHE A 173 -3.92 7.22 14.29
N PRO A 174 -3.68 6.61 13.11
CA PRO A 174 -3.09 7.32 11.99
C PRO A 174 -4.00 8.47 11.55
N GLY A 175 -3.50 9.69 11.65
CA GLY A 175 -4.18 10.92 11.28
C GLY A 175 -3.83 11.37 9.85
N SER A 176 -3.47 12.67 9.70
CA SER A 176 -3.10 13.24 8.41
C SER A 176 -1.77 12.68 7.89
N GLU A 177 -1.69 12.47 6.57
CA GLU A 177 -0.43 12.19 5.88
C GLU A 177 0.48 13.41 5.97
N LEU A 178 1.76 13.20 6.27
CA LEU A 178 2.77 14.25 6.42
C LEU A 178 3.48 14.57 5.11
N LEU A 179 3.40 13.67 4.13
CA LEU A 179 3.90 13.92 2.79
C LEU A 179 2.91 14.76 1.99
N LYS A 180 3.42 15.66 1.16
CA LYS A 180 2.63 16.47 0.22
C LYS A 180 2.50 15.83 -1.16
N LYS A 181 3.31 14.83 -1.46
CA LYS A 181 3.32 14.03 -2.69
C LYS A 181 3.71 12.60 -2.39
N ASP A 182 3.31 11.70 -3.26
CA ASP A 182 3.65 10.29 -3.15
C ASP A 182 5.16 10.05 -3.15
N LEU A 183 5.62 9.17 -2.28
CA LEU A 183 6.98 8.67 -2.23
C LEU A 183 7.02 7.24 -2.76
N ILE A 184 7.23 7.10 -4.06
CA ILE A 184 7.39 5.81 -4.73
C ILE A 184 8.84 5.36 -4.61
N VAL A 185 9.03 4.14 -4.14
CA VAL A 185 10.36 3.56 -3.91
C VAL A 185 10.56 2.35 -4.80
N THR A 186 11.65 2.36 -5.56
CA THR A 186 12.04 1.22 -6.41
C THR A 186 12.93 0.26 -5.62
N ILE A 187 12.56 -1.01 -5.64
CA ILE A 187 13.25 -2.09 -4.94
C ILE A 187 13.96 -3.00 -5.95
N LYS A 188 15.23 -3.26 -5.68
CA LYS A 188 16.04 -4.19 -6.46
C LYS A 188 15.66 -5.64 -6.17
N ASN A 189 15.86 -6.51 -7.13
CA ASN A 189 15.68 -7.96 -6.97
C ASN A 189 16.51 -8.52 -5.79
N GLY A 190 15.95 -9.50 -5.11
CA GLY A 190 16.52 -10.20 -3.96
C GLY A 190 16.11 -9.62 -2.61
N GLY A 191 16.39 -10.40 -1.54
CA GLY A 191 16.15 -9.98 -0.16
C GLY A 191 17.17 -8.95 0.28
N LYS A 192 16.73 -7.74 0.65
CA LYS A 192 17.61 -6.61 0.99
C LYS A 192 16.97 -5.68 2.02
N SER A 193 17.85 -4.96 2.71
CA SER A 193 17.48 -3.76 3.45
C SER A 193 17.75 -2.55 2.56
N THR A 194 16.68 -1.92 2.06
CA THR A 194 16.75 -0.73 1.21
C THR A 194 16.77 0.51 2.09
N LYS A 195 17.69 1.43 1.80
CA LYS A 195 17.78 2.74 2.44
C LYS A 195 17.19 3.77 1.50
N ILE A 196 16.24 4.54 1.99
CA ILE A 196 15.54 5.58 1.25
C ILE A 196 15.84 6.92 1.93
N ASP A 197 16.46 7.84 1.21
CA ASP A 197 16.66 9.20 1.68
C ASP A 197 15.33 9.95 1.61
N VAL A 198 14.93 10.57 2.72
CA VAL A 198 13.71 11.37 2.84
C VAL A 198 14.01 12.78 3.33
N SER A 199 15.27 13.20 3.30
CA SER A 199 15.71 14.51 3.79
C SER A 199 15.03 15.69 3.06
N ASP A 200 14.72 15.53 1.79
CA ASP A 200 14.04 16.55 0.97
C ASP A 200 12.59 16.82 1.41
N PHE A 201 11.96 15.87 2.10
CA PHE A 201 10.60 16.05 2.62
C PHE A 201 10.55 16.86 3.92
N ASN A 202 11.70 17.20 4.50
CA ASN A 202 11.82 18.01 5.70
C ASN A 202 11.00 17.51 6.92
N LEU A 203 10.85 16.21 7.03
CA LEU A 203 10.06 15.58 8.09
C LEU A 203 10.74 15.76 9.44
N ILE A 204 9.98 16.20 10.43
CA ILE A 204 10.41 16.32 11.82
C ILE A 204 9.67 15.30 12.67
N MET A 205 10.37 14.61 13.55
CA MET A 205 9.78 13.68 14.52
C MET A 205 8.79 14.43 15.43
N PRO A 206 7.47 14.16 15.32
CA PRO A 206 6.47 14.85 16.12
C PRO A 206 6.54 14.40 17.59
N LYS A 207 6.16 15.28 18.53
CA LYS A 207 6.14 14.95 19.96
C LYS A 207 5.14 13.86 20.35
N LYS A 208 4.11 13.64 19.55
CA LYS A 208 3.17 12.50 19.71
C LYS A 208 3.70 11.19 19.11
N GLY A 209 4.87 11.21 18.45
CA GLY A 209 5.37 10.11 17.62
C GLY A 209 4.86 10.19 16.19
N ILE A 210 5.19 9.18 15.39
CA ILE A 210 4.86 9.13 13.97
C ILE A 210 4.55 7.68 13.57
N PHE A 211 3.62 7.50 12.66
CA PHE A 211 3.44 6.24 11.96
C PHE A 211 4.19 6.28 10.63
N VAL A 212 4.97 5.25 10.37
CA VAL A 212 5.66 5.07 9.09
C VAL A 212 5.39 3.66 8.58
N GLY A 213 5.08 3.57 7.32
CA GLY A 213 4.76 2.29 6.71
C GLY A 213 4.76 2.33 5.18
N PHE A 214 4.14 1.33 4.59
CA PHE A 214 4.14 1.15 3.16
C PHE A 214 2.77 0.77 2.64
N GLU A 215 2.55 1.11 1.38
CA GLU A 215 1.43 0.65 0.56
C GLU A 215 1.96 -0.25 -0.55
N LYS A 216 1.37 -1.42 -0.67
CA LYS A 216 1.65 -2.37 -1.73
C LYS A 216 0.95 -1.92 -3.01
N LEU A 217 1.70 -1.68 -4.08
CA LEU A 217 1.14 -1.27 -5.36
C LEU A 217 0.75 -2.50 -6.18
N MET A 218 -0.55 -2.62 -6.46
CA MET A 218 -1.13 -3.74 -7.21
C MET A 218 -1.16 -3.43 -8.72
N ILE A 219 0.04 -3.19 -9.29
CA ILE A 219 0.26 -2.80 -10.69
C ILE A 219 0.93 -3.92 -11.49
N GLU A 220 0.81 -3.89 -12.82
CA GLU A 220 1.35 -4.92 -13.71
C GLU A 220 2.88 -5.07 -13.58
N ASN A 221 3.62 -3.95 -13.42
CA ASN A 221 5.07 -3.98 -13.24
C ASN A 221 5.52 -4.70 -11.96
N ASN A 222 4.65 -4.84 -10.97
CA ASN A 222 4.91 -5.53 -9.72
C ASN A 222 4.41 -6.97 -9.72
N LYS A 223 3.67 -7.39 -10.76
CA LYS A 223 2.98 -8.67 -10.81
C LYS A 223 3.86 -9.79 -11.35
N LEU A 224 3.86 -10.91 -10.65
CA LEU A 224 4.42 -12.18 -11.11
C LEU A 224 3.32 -13.25 -11.05
N GLU A 225 3.04 -13.90 -12.16
CA GLU A 225 2.14 -15.04 -12.20
C GLU A 225 2.91 -16.36 -11.97
N ARG A 226 2.42 -17.14 -11.03
CA ARG A 226 2.96 -18.46 -10.70
C ARG A 226 1.89 -19.52 -10.91
N THR A 227 2.16 -20.44 -11.81
CA THR A 227 1.29 -21.60 -12.05
C THR A 227 1.77 -22.77 -11.23
N SER A 228 0.85 -23.45 -10.54
CA SER A 228 1.10 -24.67 -9.77
C SER A 228 -0.07 -25.65 -9.94
N ILE A 229 0.19 -26.93 -9.68
CA ILE A 229 -0.87 -27.92 -9.63
C ILE A 229 -1.32 -28.06 -8.19
N ASP A 230 -2.60 -27.84 -7.92
CA ASP A 230 -3.20 -28.13 -6.62
C ASP A 230 -3.18 -29.66 -6.39
N ARG A 231 -2.52 -30.09 -5.33
CA ARG A 231 -2.33 -31.51 -5.02
C ARG A 231 -3.62 -32.24 -4.64
N ASN A 232 -4.64 -31.52 -4.20
CA ASN A 232 -5.91 -32.12 -3.76
C ASN A 232 -6.88 -32.28 -4.93
N THR A 233 -6.86 -31.35 -5.89
CA THR A 233 -7.80 -31.31 -7.00
C THR A 233 -7.19 -31.71 -8.33
N ASN A 234 -5.85 -31.80 -8.43
CA ASN A 234 -5.08 -31.96 -9.66
C ASN A 234 -5.35 -30.88 -10.73
N LEU A 235 -5.94 -29.77 -10.32
CA LEU A 235 -6.20 -28.64 -11.21
C LEU A 235 -4.99 -27.70 -11.23
N THR A 236 -4.77 -27.11 -12.40
CA THR A 236 -3.80 -26.04 -12.55
C THR A 236 -4.36 -24.76 -11.95
N VAL A 237 -3.64 -24.20 -10.97
CA VAL A 237 -3.99 -22.93 -10.31
C VAL A 237 -2.93 -21.90 -10.64
N THR A 238 -3.34 -20.74 -11.14
CA THR A 238 -2.47 -19.59 -11.36
C THR A 238 -2.68 -18.60 -10.23
N GLN A 239 -1.60 -18.30 -9.50
CA GLN A 239 -1.56 -17.32 -8.42
C GLN A 239 -0.86 -16.05 -8.92
N LYS A 240 -1.49 -14.89 -8.69
CA LYS A 240 -0.89 -13.57 -8.93
C LYS A 240 -0.19 -13.11 -7.67
N LEU A 241 1.10 -12.86 -7.75
CA LEU A 241 1.94 -12.37 -6.66
C LEU A 241 2.40 -10.95 -7.01
N TYR A 242 2.27 -10.02 -6.07
CA TYR A 242 2.70 -8.64 -6.28
C TYR A 242 3.91 -8.33 -5.40
N TYR A 243 5.01 -8.01 -6.03
CA TYR A 243 6.27 -7.64 -5.40
C TYR A 243 6.41 -6.10 -5.27
N PRO A 244 7.30 -5.60 -4.40
CA PRO A 244 8.13 -6.34 -3.46
C PRO A 244 7.32 -6.84 -2.26
N PHE A 245 7.74 -7.95 -1.65
CA PHE A 245 7.27 -8.31 -0.32
C PHE A 245 8.04 -7.51 0.71
N VAL A 246 7.34 -6.83 1.60
CA VAL A 246 7.93 -6.27 2.80
C VAL A 246 8.08 -7.38 3.83
N LEU A 247 9.24 -7.44 4.47
CA LEU A 247 9.53 -8.44 5.48
C LEU A 247 9.03 -7.98 6.85
N TYR A 248 8.55 -8.93 7.64
CA TYR A 248 8.01 -8.71 8.97
C TYR A 248 8.84 -9.44 10.00
N ASN A 249 8.90 -8.85 11.18
CA ASN A 249 9.48 -9.46 12.36
C ASN A 249 8.41 -9.69 13.42
N TYR A 250 8.60 -10.75 14.21
CA TYR A 250 7.73 -11.06 15.33
C TYR A 250 8.18 -10.29 16.58
N VAL A 251 7.30 -9.50 17.16
CA VAL A 251 7.57 -8.65 18.34
C VAL A 251 6.47 -8.81 19.39
N GLN A 252 6.81 -8.57 20.67
CA GLN A 252 5.86 -8.75 21.77
C GLN A 252 5.02 -7.50 22.06
N ASN A 253 5.60 -6.32 21.97
CA ASN A 253 4.95 -5.06 22.33
C ASN A 253 5.04 -4.06 21.18
N HIS A 254 4.00 -3.99 20.39
CA HIS A 254 3.98 -3.10 19.23
C HIS A 254 2.62 -2.43 19.05
N VAL A 255 2.65 -1.21 18.52
CA VAL A 255 1.46 -0.51 18.03
C VAL A 255 1.62 -0.33 16.53
N GLY A 256 0.75 -1.00 15.77
CA GLY A 256 0.70 -0.88 14.33
C GLY A 256 -0.74 -0.90 13.85
N PHE A 257 -0.93 -0.46 12.62
CA PHE A 257 -2.23 -0.46 11.96
C PHE A 257 -2.09 -1.01 10.56
N THR A 258 -3.17 -1.64 10.13
CA THR A 258 -3.35 -2.06 8.73
C THR A 258 -4.54 -1.30 8.17
N PHE A 259 -4.39 -0.72 6.97
CA PHE A 259 -5.50 -0.13 6.25
C PHE A 259 -6.15 -1.21 5.40
N LEU A 260 -7.41 -1.52 5.71
CA LEU A 260 -8.22 -2.51 5.00
C LEU A 260 -9.63 -1.94 4.78
N SER A 261 -10.17 -2.16 3.61
CA SER A 261 -11.58 -1.80 3.30
C SER A 261 -11.93 -0.34 3.61
N GLY A 262 -10.98 0.58 3.40
CA GLY A 262 -11.17 2.01 3.65
C GLY A 262 -10.99 2.46 5.10
N LYS A 263 -10.54 1.59 6.01
CA LYS A 263 -10.41 1.88 7.44
C LYS A 263 -9.06 1.44 7.99
N TRP A 264 -8.56 2.18 9.00
CA TRP A 264 -7.45 1.74 9.82
C TRP A 264 -7.93 0.73 10.86
N ILE A 265 -7.35 -0.46 10.84
CA ILE A 265 -7.58 -1.50 11.83
C ILE A 265 -6.33 -1.58 12.70
N ARG A 266 -6.52 -1.42 14.00
CA ARG A 266 -5.42 -1.54 14.95
C ARG A 266 -5.04 -3.01 15.12
N ASN A 267 -3.74 -3.28 15.05
CA ASN A 267 -3.21 -4.63 15.15
C ASN A 267 -2.95 -5.03 16.63
N ASP A 268 -3.85 -4.72 17.58
CA ASP A 268 -3.60 -4.91 19.01
C ASP A 268 -4.30 -6.11 19.66
N ASP A 269 -4.81 -7.02 18.87
CA ASP A 269 -5.50 -8.19 19.41
C ASP A 269 -4.56 -9.20 20.05
N ASN A 270 -4.59 -9.16 21.37
CA ASN A 270 -4.38 -10.27 22.30
C ASN A 270 -3.04 -11.00 22.37
N LYS A 271 -2.41 -10.88 23.55
CA LYS A 271 -1.63 -11.89 24.32
C LYS A 271 -0.52 -12.71 23.66
N ALA A 272 -0.51 -12.89 22.37
CA ALA A 272 0.59 -13.42 21.58
C ALA A 272 1.31 -12.26 20.88
N GLY A 273 2.61 -12.33 20.66
CA GLY A 273 3.35 -11.32 19.91
C GLY A 273 2.84 -11.18 18.47
N ARG A 274 3.34 -10.24 17.73
CA ARG A 274 2.82 -9.78 16.45
C ARG A 274 3.88 -9.67 15.41
N TYR A 275 3.41 -9.61 14.17
CA TYR A 275 4.25 -9.29 13.03
C TYR A 275 4.17 -7.79 12.74
N GLU A 276 5.32 -7.10 12.83
CA GLU A 276 5.47 -5.72 12.39
C GLU A 276 6.37 -5.62 11.16
N PRO A 277 6.13 -4.66 10.24
CA PRO A 277 7.04 -4.44 9.13
C PRO A 277 8.44 -4.04 9.64
N VAL A 278 9.47 -4.63 9.04
CA VAL A 278 10.87 -4.34 9.37
C VAL A 278 11.25 -2.99 8.79
N ILE A 279 10.84 -1.95 9.49
CA ILE A 279 11.12 -0.55 9.17
C ILE A 279 11.90 0.07 10.32
N SER A 280 12.94 0.83 10.00
CA SER A 280 13.66 1.69 10.95
C SER A 280 13.93 3.06 10.34
N LEU A 281 14.09 4.07 11.21
CA LEU A 281 14.36 5.45 10.80
C LEU A 281 15.76 5.86 11.24
N ILE A 282 16.41 6.70 10.44
CA ILE A 282 17.59 7.45 10.82
C ILE A 282 17.19 8.89 11.02
N LEU A 283 17.38 9.37 12.23
CA LEU A 283 17.17 10.76 12.61
C LEU A 283 18.49 11.51 12.59
N THR A 284 18.46 12.80 12.22
CA THR A 284 19.65 13.69 12.20
C THR A 284 19.35 15.07 12.80
N ASN A 285 20.43 15.85 13.03
CA ASN A 285 20.38 17.22 13.54
C ASN A 285 20.46 18.29 12.44
#